data_4e801fd3f6757d4069bbd52c491891a6
#
_entry.id   4e801fd3f6757d4069bbd52c491891a6
#
_cell.length_a   1.000
_cell.length_b   1.000
_cell.length_c   1.000
_cell.angle_alpha   90.00
_cell.angle_beta   90.00
_cell.angle_gamma   90.00
#
_symmetry.space_group_name_H-M   'P 1'
#
loop_
_entity.id
_entity.type
_entity.pdbx_description
1 polymer ?
#
loop_
_entity_poly.entity_id
_entity_poly.type
_entity_poly.pdbx_seq_one_letter_code
_entity_poly.pdbx_strand_id
1 'polypeptide(L)'
;LYLEQGVVSGMQGHYDEAVASFEKGISVAPMFPSNYYRAAQFYAYSTSKVWSQIYGEIMMNLLPSGDRNKEMSELLFRNYKTGIVFSTDSVSVDFYENRPIAITIDMLLAGDVREPYGAVYEAAMQAAAGGERSVDLESLNRIRSRWIDEGLKKLDEGANTVLKYDNQIVVPFLEYLRSVRDAGHLEAYNYWVRREGNKTAFGLWVSDNRQKFNDFMKWFEHNRLKIADAPIPIS
;
A
#
# COMPACT_ATOMS: atom_id res chain seq x y z
N LEU A 1 19.83 -1.23 13.95
CA LEU A 1 20.84 -1.81 13.07
C LEU A 1 20.42 -1.74 11.58
N TYR A 2 19.37 -2.46 11.15
CA TYR A 2 18.95 -2.48 9.74
C TYR A 2 18.49 -1.12 9.21
N LEU A 3 17.80 -0.32 10.02
CA LEU A 3 17.39 1.04 9.66
C LEU A 3 18.61 1.92 9.33
N GLU A 4 19.61 1.93 10.21
CA GLU A 4 20.84 2.72 10.04
C GLU A 4 21.66 2.22 8.85
N GLN A 5 21.76 0.90 8.67
CA GLN A 5 22.42 0.29 7.51
C GLN A 5 21.77 0.76 6.21
N GLY A 6 20.45 0.66 6.11
CA GLY A 6 19.71 1.13 4.94
C GLY A 6 19.86 2.62 4.67
N VAL A 7 19.90 3.45 5.73
CA VAL A 7 20.14 4.89 5.59
C VAL A 7 21.54 5.16 5.03
N VAL A 8 22.56 4.48 5.55
CA VAL A 8 23.94 4.64 5.06
C VAL A 8 24.08 4.19 3.60
N SER A 9 23.56 3.02 3.24
CA SER A 9 23.56 2.54 1.84
C SER A 9 22.86 3.54 0.91
N GLY A 10 21.70 4.08 1.33
CA GLY A 10 20.97 5.09 0.56
C GLY A 10 21.75 6.40 0.37
N MET A 11 22.46 6.87 1.40
CA MET A 11 23.34 8.06 1.28
C MET A 11 24.53 7.83 0.33
N GLN A 12 24.95 6.58 0.17
CA GLN A 12 26.02 6.19 -0.77
C GLN A 12 25.49 5.94 -2.19
N GLY A 13 24.17 6.02 -2.41
CA GLY A 13 23.55 5.74 -3.70
C GLY A 13 23.30 4.25 -3.98
N HIS A 14 23.52 3.38 -3.00
CA HIS A 14 23.27 1.94 -3.09
C HIS A 14 21.81 1.65 -2.76
N TYR A 15 20.89 2.05 -3.65
CA TYR A 15 19.45 2.06 -3.38
C TYR A 15 18.85 0.66 -3.16
N ASP A 16 19.30 -0.36 -3.91
CA ASP A 16 18.82 -1.73 -3.75
C ASP A 16 19.22 -2.32 -2.39
N GLU A 17 20.46 -2.07 -1.94
CA GLU A 17 20.93 -2.48 -0.62
C GLU A 17 20.19 -1.74 0.51
N ALA A 18 19.86 -0.47 0.29
CA ALA A 18 19.09 0.31 1.24
C ALA A 18 17.69 -0.29 1.43
N VAL A 19 17.00 -0.58 0.34
CA VAL A 19 15.67 -1.21 0.36
C VAL A 19 15.72 -2.58 1.01
N ALA A 20 16.67 -3.45 0.62
CA ALA A 20 16.85 -4.78 1.22
C ALA A 20 17.08 -4.69 2.75
N SER A 21 17.84 -3.69 3.21
CA SER A 21 18.06 -3.45 4.63
C SER A 21 16.78 -3.05 5.36
N PHE A 22 15.96 -2.15 4.77
CA PHE A 22 14.68 -1.74 5.37
C PHE A 22 13.70 -2.92 5.42
N GLU A 23 13.60 -3.72 4.36
CA GLU A 23 12.74 -4.91 4.33
C GLU A 23 13.20 -5.97 5.33
N LYS A 24 14.52 -6.17 5.50
CA LYS A 24 15.03 -7.01 6.57
C LYS A 24 14.65 -6.45 7.95
N GLY A 25 14.69 -5.15 8.12
CA GLY A 25 14.23 -4.48 9.33
C GLY A 25 12.73 -4.67 9.58
N ILE A 26 11.89 -4.61 8.53
CA ILE A 26 10.47 -4.93 8.59
C ILE A 26 10.27 -6.39 9.02
N SER A 27 11.00 -7.31 8.42
CA SER A 27 10.86 -8.73 8.67
C SER A 27 11.19 -9.12 10.12
N VAL A 28 12.18 -8.49 10.76
CA VAL A 28 12.57 -8.79 12.15
C VAL A 28 11.82 -7.96 13.20
N ALA A 29 11.20 -6.86 12.79
CA ALA A 29 10.45 -5.96 13.67
C ALA A 29 9.25 -5.37 12.92
N PRO A 30 8.21 -6.18 12.60
CA PRO A 30 7.11 -5.78 11.72
C PRO A 30 6.21 -4.69 12.31
N MET A 31 6.32 -4.40 13.59
CA MET A 31 5.59 -3.29 14.24
C MET A 31 6.42 -2.00 14.36
N PHE A 32 7.65 -1.96 13.80
CA PHE A 32 8.51 -0.78 13.88
C PHE A 32 8.33 0.14 12.66
N PRO A 33 7.65 1.31 12.80
CA PRO A 33 7.18 2.11 11.67
C PRO A 33 8.30 2.75 10.84
N SER A 34 9.50 2.95 11.40
CA SER A 34 10.57 3.68 10.71
C SER A 34 11.14 2.92 9.51
N ASN A 35 11.14 1.58 9.54
CA ASN A 35 11.56 0.79 8.39
C ASN A 35 10.58 0.94 7.22
N TYR A 36 9.27 0.88 7.50
CA TYR A 36 8.21 1.11 6.51
C TYR A 36 8.27 2.52 5.93
N TYR A 37 8.51 3.53 6.78
CA TYR A 37 8.65 4.91 6.35
C TYR A 37 9.77 5.07 5.32
N ARG A 38 10.95 4.52 5.61
CA ARG A 38 12.09 4.59 4.69
C ARG A 38 11.88 3.76 3.43
N ALA A 39 11.42 2.51 3.55
CA ALA A 39 11.11 1.69 2.40
C ALA A 39 10.10 2.38 1.47
N ALA A 40 9.01 2.94 2.00
CA ALA A 40 8.02 3.65 1.22
C ALA A 40 8.60 4.86 0.47
N GLN A 41 9.49 5.63 1.11
CA GLN A 41 10.17 6.76 0.47
C GLN A 41 11.05 6.30 -0.71
N PHE A 42 11.81 5.23 -0.55
CA PHE A 42 12.67 4.72 -1.62
C PHE A 42 11.85 4.14 -2.79
N TYR A 43 10.84 3.35 -2.49
CA TYR A 43 9.95 2.78 -3.50
C TYR A 43 9.16 3.84 -4.28
N ALA A 44 8.86 5.01 -3.71
CA ALA A 44 8.14 6.08 -4.40
C ALA A 44 8.87 6.58 -5.66
N TYR A 45 10.18 6.43 -5.72
CA TYR A 45 11.02 6.83 -6.85
C TYR A 45 11.56 5.65 -7.66
N SER A 46 11.09 4.46 -7.37
CA SER A 46 11.46 3.23 -8.08
C SER A 46 10.42 2.87 -9.15
N THR A 47 10.71 1.82 -9.90
CA THR A 47 9.77 1.20 -10.85
C THR A 47 8.74 0.27 -10.15
N SER A 48 8.80 0.14 -8.83
CA SER A 48 7.92 -0.71 -8.02
C SER A 48 7.18 0.11 -6.96
N LYS A 49 6.54 1.21 -7.38
CA LYS A 49 5.81 2.17 -6.53
C LYS A 49 4.68 1.55 -5.72
N VAL A 50 4.21 0.36 -6.10
CA VAL A 50 3.23 -0.42 -5.35
C VAL A 50 3.66 -0.59 -3.89
N TRP A 51 4.94 -0.86 -3.64
CA TRP A 51 5.47 -1.03 -2.29
C TRP A 51 5.49 0.27 -1.49
N SER A 52 5.66 1.40 -2.17
CA SER A 52 5.47 2.71 -1.53
C SER A 52 4.06 2.88 -0.98
N GLN A 53 3.03 2.44 -1.72
CA GLN A 53 1.64 2.51 -1.28
C GLN A 53 1.39 1.59 -0.07
N ILE A 54 1.80 0.33 -0.15
CA ILE A 54 1.56 -0.65 0.90
C ILE A 54 2.33 -0.30 2.18
N TYR A 55 3.64 -0.11 2.07
CA TYR A 55 4.47 0.21 3.24
C TYR A 55 4.10 1.57 3.85
N GLY A 56 3.76 2.55 3.01
CA GLY A 56 3.32 3.85 3.49
C GLY A 56 2.01 3.79 4.26
N GLU A 57 1.01 3.05 3.79
CA GLU A 57 -0.24 2.88 4.53
C GLU A 57 -0.03 2.11 5.84
N ILE A 58 0.79 1.05 5.83
CA ILE A 58 1.16 0.32 7.05
C ILE A 58 1.83 1.27 8.05
N MET A 59 2.82 2.05 7.59
CA MET A 59 3.48 3.04 8.44
C MET A 59 2.50 4.02 9.08
N MET A 60 1.52 4.53 8.32
CA MET A 60 0.52 5.46 8.85
C MET A 60 -0.38 4.81 9.91
N ASN A 61 -0.68 3.53 9.77
CA ASN A 61 -1.42 2.78 10.78
C ASN A 61 -0.61 2.55 12.06
N LEU A 62 0.70 2.28 11.93
CA LEU A 62 1.60 2.08 13.07
C LEU A 62 1.96 3.39 13.78
N LEU A 63 2.06 4.49 13.03
CA LEU A 63 2.36 5.84 13.54
C LEU A 63 1.32 6.85 13.02
N PRO A 64 0.14 6.96 13.67
CA PRO A 64 -1.02 7.67 13.11
C PRO A 64 -0.95 9.20 13.18
N SER A 65 0.08 9.76 13.79
CA SER A 65 0.25 11.21 13.98
C SER A 65 1.71 11.63 13.86
N GLY A 66 1.94 12.94 13.89
CA GLY A 66 3.28 13.53 13.77
C GLY A 66 3.67 13.85 12.34
N ASP A 67 4.84 14.48 12.18
CA ASP A 67 5.26 15.03 10.89
C ASP A 67 5.52 13.94 9.84
N ARG A 68 6.14 12.82 10.23
CA ARG A 68 6.34 11.68 9.32
C ARG A 68 5.03 11.11 8.77
N ASN A 69 3.96 11.13 9.59
CA ASN A 69 2.65 10.68 9.13
C ASN A 69 2.04 11.66 8.12
N LYS A 70 2.22 12.98 8.31
CA LYS A 70 1.79 14.00 7.34
C LYS A 70 2.55 13.85 6.02
N GLU A 71 3.88 13.75 6.08
CA GLU A 71 4.73 13.54 4.90
C GLU A 71 4.32 12.28 4.13
N MET A 72 4.05 11.18 4.85
CA MET A 72 3.61 9.94 4.22
C MET A 72 2.24 10.09 3.56
N SER A 73 1.29 10.76 4.22
CA SER A 73 -0.03 11.06 3.67
C SER A 73 0.05 11.82 2.34
N GLU A 74 0.93 12.83 2.28
CA GLU A 74 1.19 13.61 1.07
C GLU A 74 1.86 12.76 -0.01
N LEU A 75 2.87 11.95 0.37
CA LEU A 75 3.56 11.03 -0.54
C LEU A 75 2.59 10.05 -1.20
N LEU A 76 1.74 9.41 -0.42
CA LEU A 76 0.75 8.45 -0.91
C LEU A 76 -0.25 9.10 -1.89
N PHE A 77 -0.74 10.29 -1.59
CA PHE A 77 -1.60 11.02 -2.52
C PHE A 77 -0.87 11.37 -3.82
N ARG A 78 0.36 11.90 -3.73
CA ARG A 78 1.18 12.27 -4.88
C ARG A 78 1.47 11.07 -5.77
N ASN A 79 1.80 9.91 -5.20
CA ASN A 79 2.04 8.69 -5.96
C ASN A 79 0.81 8.30 -6.80
N TYR A 80 -0.41 8.38 -6.24
CA TYR A 80 -1.62 8.15 -7.03
C TYR A 80 -1.79 9.18 -8.13
N LYS A 81 -1.56 10.47 -7.81
CA LYS A 81 -1.75 11.57 -8.75
C LYS A 81 -0.78 11.49 -9.94
N THR A 82 0.41 10.95 -9.73
CA THR A 82 1.41 10.75 -10.79
C THR A 82 1.32 9.39 -11.45
N GLY A 83 0.85 8.38 -10.73
CA GLY A 83 0.77 6.99 -11.21
C GLY A 83 -0.53 6.63 -11.93
N ILE A 84 -1.58 7.47 -11.85
CA ILE A 84 -2.84 7.26 -12.59
C ILE A 84 -3.03 8.44 -13.54
N VAL A 85 -3.01 8.16 -14.83
CA VAL A 85 -3.17 9.16 -15.89
C VAL A 85 -4.42 8.86 -16.70
N PHE A 86 -5.32 9.84 -16.76
CA PHE A 86 -6.54 9.77 -17.55
C PHE A 86 -6.34 10.45 -18.90
N SER A 87 -6.73 9.77 -19.97
CA SER A 87 -6.86 10.29 -21.32
C SER A 87 -8.34 10.37 -21.70
N THR A 88 -8.66 10.84 -22.90
CA THR A 88 -10.05 10.97 -23.37
C THR A 88 -10.82 9.65 -23.25
N ASP A 89 -10.19 8.54 -23.66
CA ASP A 89 -10.86 7.23 -23.78
C ASP A 89 -10.16 6.11 -22.99
N SER A 90 -9.14 6.44 -22.19
CA SER A 90 -8.36 5.42 -21.48
C SER A 90 -7.81 5.93 -20.15
N VAL A 91 -7.51 4.99 -19.29
CA VAL A 91 -6.73 5.19 -18.08
C VAL A 91 -5.47 4.35 -18.14
N SER A 92 -4.33 4.92 -17.79
CA SER A 92 -3.08 4.20 -17.61
C SER A 92 -2.63 4.29 -16.15
N VAL A 93 -2.05 3.22 -15.66
CA VAL A 93 -1.56 3.09 -14.28
C VAL A 93 -0.09 2.71 -14.34
N ASP A 94 0.76 3.37 -13.54
CA ASP A 94 2.20 3.20 -13.47
C ASP A 94 2.63 3.04 -12.01
N PHE A 95 2.46 1.84 -11.47
CA PHE A 95 2.90 1.46 -10.13
C PHE A 95 3.92 0.35 -10.14
N TYR A 96 4.06 -0.38 -11.26
CA TYR A 96 4.96 -1.50 -11.35
C TYR A 96 5.48 -1.67 -12.78
N GLU A 97 6.81 -1.69 -12.93
CA GLU A 97 7.42 -2.04 -14.22
C GLU A 97 7.27 -3.53 -14.47
N ASN A 98 6.47 -3.88 -15.47
CA ASN A 98 6.24 -5.25 -15.88
C ASN A 98 7.50 -5.78 -16.56
N ARG A 99 8.40 -6.41 -15.79
CA ARG A 99 9.57 -7.12 -16.34
C ARG A 99 9.17 -8.53 -16.73
N PRO A 100 9.61 -9.03 -17.89
CA PRO A 100 9.38 -10.43 -18.27
C PRO A 100 9.91 -11.34 -17.17
N ILE A 101 9.05 -12.20 -16.64
CA ILE A 101 9.49 -13.24 -15.70
C ILE A 101 10.13 -14.33 -16.54
N ALA A 102 11.37 -14.70 -16.26
CA ALA A 102 11.99 -15.89 -16.82
C ALA A 102 11.34 -17.12 -16.18
N ILE A 103 10.38 -17.72 -16.89
CA ILE A 103 9.74 -18.95 -16.46
C ILE A 103 10.67 -20.10 -16.81
N THR A 104 11.18 -20.79 -15.79
CA THR A 104 11.99 -21.99 -15.98
C THR A 104 11.11 -23.25 -16.07
N ILE A 105 11.63 -24.31 -16.68
CA ILE A 105 10.93 -25.62 -16.75
C ILE A 105 10.64 -26.14 -15.35
N ASP A 106 11.56 -25.95 -14.40
CA ASP A 106 11.38 -26.38 -13.02
C ASP A 106 10.24 -25.65 -12.31
N MET A 107 10.06 -24.34 -12.58
CA MET A 107 8.92 -23.57 -12.09
C MET A 107 7.59 -24.08 -12.67
N LEU A 108 7.57 -24.44 -13.97
CA LEU A 108 6.41 -25.02 -14.62
C LEU A 108 6.05 -26.39 -14.04
N LEU A 109 7.03 -27.25 -13.82
CA LEU A 109 6.84 -28.58 -13.25
C LEU A 109 6.43 -28.55 -11.78
N ALA A 110 6.91 -27.56 -11.03
CA ALA A 110 6.53 -27.35 -9.63
C ALA A 110 5.15 -26.69 -9.49
N GLY A 111 4.52 -26.26 -10.59
CA GLY A 111 3.28 -25.45 -10.54
C GLY A 111 3.50 -24.08 -9.85
N ASP A 112 4.72 -23.59 -9.88
CA ASP A 112 5.18 -22.43 -9.15
C ASP A 112 5.41 -21.22 -10.07
N VAL A 113 4.66 -21.15 -11.17
CA VAL A 113 4.61 -19.95 -12.04
C VAL A 113 3.77 -18.90 -11.35
N ARG A 114 4.46 -17.84 -10.95
CA ARG A 114 3.86 -16.83 -10.09
C ARG A 114 3.91 -15.48 -10.77
N GLU A 115 2.79 -14.76 -10.77
CA GLU A 115 2.72 -13.38 -11.19
C GLU A 115 3.18 -12.46 -10.04
N PRO A 116 4.10 -11.50 -10.27
CA PRO A 116 4.51 -10.57 -9.22
C PRO A 116 3.31 -9.79 -8.70
N TYR A 117 3.22 -9.64 -7.38
CA TYR A 117 2.12 -8.90 -6.75
C TYR A 117 1.95 -7.49 -7.35
N GLY A 118 3.04 -6.83 -7.71
CA GLY A 118 3.01 -5.52 -8.36
C GLY A 118 2.20 -5.49 -9.65
N ALA A 119 2.32 -6.51 -10.49
CA ALA A 119 1.54 -6.62 -11.74
C ALA A 119 0.04 -6.83 -11.44
N VAL A 120 -0.26 -7.67 -10.47
CA VAL A 120 -1.64 -7.90 -10.01
C VAL A 120 -2.26 -6.65 -9.42
N TYR A 121 -1.50 -5.94 -8.57
CA TYR A 121 -1.92 -4.66 -8.00
C TYR A 121 -2.24 -3.65 -9.09
N GLU A 122 -1.33 -3.49 -10.07
CA GLU A 122 -1.48 -2.52 -11.16
C GLU A 122 -2.70 -2.83 -12.03
N ALA A 123 -2.88 -4.08 -12.44
CA ALA A 123 -4.05 -4.50 -13.22
C ALA A 123 -5.37 -4.26 -12.46
N ALA A 124 -5.41 -4.59 -11.18
CA ALA A 124 -6.59 -4.33 -10.33
C ALA A 124 -6.83 -2.83 -10.14
N MET A 125 -5.77 -2.04 -9.99
CA MET A 125 -5.87 -0.59 -9.85
C MET A 125 -6.35 0.08 -11.14
N GLN A 126 -5.88 -0.39 -12.30
CA GLN A 126 -6.35 0.08 -13.61
C GLN A 126 -7.83 -0.21 -13.81
N ALA A 127 -8.29 -1.40 -13.47
CA ALA A 127 -9.70 -1.75 -13.51
C ALA A 127 -10.53 -0.88 -12.55
N ALA A 128 -10.03 -0.67 -11.32
CA ALA A 128 -10.69 0.15 -10.31
C ALA A 128 -10.77 1.63 -10.68
N ALA A 129 -9.80 2.15 -11.43
CA ALA A 129 -9.79 3.52 -11.93
C ALA A 129 -10.72 3.76 -13.13
N GLY A 130 -11.23 2.68 -13.74
CA GLY A 130 -12.17 2.76 -14.86
C GLY A 130 -13.41 3.59 -14.49
N GLY A 131 -13.78 4.51 -15.39
CA GLY A 131 -14.92 5.42 -15.20
C GLY A 131 -14.64 6.70 -14.41
N GLU A 132 -13.47 6.82 -13.78
CA GLU A 132 -13.01 8.09 -13.20
C GLU A 132 -12.34 8.97 -14.26
N ARG A 133 -12.15 10.25 -13.95
CA ARG A 133 -11.56 11.22 -14.89
C ARG A 133 -10.49 12.11 -14.27
N SER A 134 -10.31 12.02 -12.95
CA SER A 134 -9.34 12.80 -12.20
C SER A 134 -8.84 12.01 -11.00
N VAL A 135 -7.71 12.44 -10.44
CA VAL A 135 -7.19 11.96 -9.16
C VAL A 135 -7.37 13.07 -8.13
N ASP A 136 -8.39 12.93 -7.30
CA ASP A 136 -8.67 13.74 -6.11
C ASP A 136 -9.08 12.81 -4.95
N LEU A 137 -9.40 13.36 -3.75
CA LEU A 137 -9.72 12.52 -2.60
C LEU A 137 -11.01 11.71 -2.80
N GLU A 138 -11.98 12.28 -3.51
CA GLU A 138 -13.28 11.63 -3.74
C GLU A 138 -13.15 10.47 -4.74
N SER A 139 -12.51 10.72 -5.89
CA SER A 139 -12.24 9.67 -6.88
C SER A 139 -11.32 8.58 -6.32
N LEU A 140 -10.30 8.96 -5.55
CA LEU A 140 -9.43 7.99 -4.86
C LEU A 140 -10.19 7.14 -3.85
N ASN A 141 -11.16 7.69 -3.14
CA ASN A 141 -12.00 6.89 -2.27
C ASN A 141 -12.74 5.82 -3.08
N ARG A 142 -13.35 6.17 -4.23
CA ARG A 142 -14.05 5.21 -5.10
C ARG A 142 -13.09 4.17 -5.72
N ILE A 143 -11.96 4.62 -6.25
CA ILE A 143 -10.92 3.74 -6.84
C ILE A 143 -10.43 2.74 -5.78
N ARG A 144 -10.08 3.23 -4.60
CA ARG A 144 -9.56 2.41 -3.50
C ARG A 144 -10.59 1.41 -2.99
N SER A 145 -11.85 1.82 -2.88
CA SER A 145 -12.91 0.90 -2.45
C SER A 145 -13.06 -0.26 -3.43
N ARG A 146 -13.11 0.01 -4.74
CA ARG A 146 -13.17 -1.04 -5.78
C ARG A 146 -11.93 -1.94 -5.75
N TRP A 147 -10.74 -1.36 -5.61
CA TRP A 147 -9.49 -2.12 -5.53
C TRP A 147 -9.45 -3.04 -4.29
N ILE A 148 -9.89 -2.55 -3.13
CA ILE A 148 -9.97 -3.35 -1.90
C ILE A 148 -10.98 -4.47 -2.06
N ASP A 149 -12.17 -4.21 -2.59
CA ASP A 149 -13.20 -5.21 -2.80
C ASP A 149 -12.73 -6.33 -3.72
N GLU A 150 -12.05 -5.99 -4.82
CA GLU A 150 -11.48 -7.00 -5.74
C GLU A 150 -10.33 -7.79 -5.07
N GLY A 151 -9.45 -7.12 -4.32
CA GLY A 151 -8.38 -7.77 -3.58
C GLY A 151 -8.89 -8.75 -2.54
N LEU A 152 -9.94 -8.37 -1.80
CA LEU A 152 -10.57 -9.23 -0.80
C LEU A 152 -11.30 -10.40 -1.44
N LYS A 153 -11.98 -10.18 -2.57
CA LYS A 153 -12.60 -11.25 -3.35
C LYS A 153 -11.58 -12.30 -3.78
N LYS A 154 -10.45 -11.88 -4.32
CA LYS A 154 -9.35 -12.78 -4.70
C LYS A 154 -8.77 -13.54 -3.51
N LEU A 155 -8.69 -12.89 -2.36
CA LEU A 155 -8.26 -13.53 -1.11
C LEU A 155 -9.25 -14.63 -0.69
N ASP A 156 -10.56 -14.38 -0.75
CA ASP A 156 -11.62 -15.32 -0.40
C ASP A 156 -11.73 -16.51 -1.36
N GLU A 157 -11.52 -16.28 -2.64
CA GLU A 157 -11.52 -17.33 -3.67
C GLU A 157 -10.34 -18.31 -3.52
N GLY A 158 -9.51 -18.10 -2.49
CA GLY A 158 -8.35 -18.96 -2.25
C GLY A 158 -7.38 -18.92 -3.41
N ALA A 159 -7.27 -17.76 -4.07
CA ALA A 159 -6.34 -17.51 -5.16
C ALA A 159 -4.90 -17.75 -4.68
N ASN A 160 -4.63 -19.02 -4.41
CA ASN A 160 -3.36 -19.56 -3.94
C ASN A 160 -2.18 -19.21 -4.84
N THR A 161 -2.48 -18.66 -6.02
CA THR A 161 -1.49 -18.31 -7.03
C THR A 161 -0.98 -16.88 -6.91
N VAL A 162 -1.82 -15.92 -6.49
CA VAL A 162 -1.51 -14.50 -6.57
C VAL A 162 -0.94 -13.94 -5.26
N LEU A 163 -1.37 -14.45 -4.12
CA LEU A 163 -0.98 -13.94 -2.80
C LEU A 163 0.11 -14.75 -2.10
N LYS A 164 0.65 -15.78 -2.74
CA LYS A 164 1.74 -16.60 -2.16
C LYS A 164 3.05 -15.82 -1.94
N TYR A 165 3.19 -14.63 -2.52
CA TYR A 165 4.50 -13.95 -2.58
C TYR A 165 4.83 -13.10 -1.37
N ASP A 166 3.81 -12.42 -0.81
CA ASP A 166 4.00 -11.46 0.26
C ASP A 166 2.98 -11.70 1.38
N ASN A 167 2.74 -12.98 1.66
CA ASN A 167 1.77 -13.45 2.66
C ASN A 167 1.99 -12.81 4.05
N GLN A 168 3.23 -12.42 4.36
CA GLN A 168 3.55 -11.85 5.67
C GLN A 168 3.13 -10.39 5.82
N ILE A 169 3.03 -9.64 4.72
CA ILE A 169 2.72 -8.20 4.75
C ILE A 169 1.40 -7.91 4.05
N VAL A 170 1.23 -8.41 2.81
CA VAL A 170 0.06 -8.08 1.99
C VAL A 170 -1.22 -8.68 2.54
N VAL A 171 -1.20 -9.96 2.93
CA VAL A 171 -2.40 -10.62 3.47
C VAL A 171 -2.85 -10.00 4.79
N PRO A 172 -2.01 -9.82 5.82
CA PRO A 172 -2.41 -9.13 7.04
C PRO A 172 -2.90 -7.70 6.79
N PHE A 173 -2.32 -6.99 5.82
CA PHE A 173 -2.76 -5.66 5.46
C PHE A 173 -4.15 -5.68 4.79
N LEU A 174 -4.42 -6.59 3.85
CA LEU A 174 -5.73 -6.74 3.23
C LEU A 174 -6.79 -7.15 4.26
N GLU A 175 -6.48 -8.08 5.17
CA GLU A 175 -7.39 -8.46 6.25
C GLU A 175 -7.69 -7.29 7.19
N TYR A 176 -6.72 -6.45 7.44
CA TYR A 176 -6.96 -5.21 8.17
C TYR A 176 -7.92 -4.29 7.40
N LEU A 177 -7.70 -4.08 6.08
CA LEU A 177 -8.62 -3.31 5.25
C LEU A 177 -10.03 -3.91 5.20
N ARG A 178 -10.15 -5.25 5.26
CA ARG A 178 -11.42 -5.96 5.45
C ARG A 178 -12.10 -5.51 6.74
N SER A 179 -11.38 -5.51 7.87
CA SER A 179 -11.93 -5.09 9.15
C SER A 179 -12.39 -3.62 9.15
N VAL A 180 -11.65 -2.73 8.48
CA VAL A 180 -12.04 -1.32 8.28
C VAL A 180 -13.32 -1.21 7.47
N ARG A 181 -13.43 -1.98 6.37
CA ARG A 181 -14.61 -2.01 5.49
C ARG A 181 -15.84 -2.54 6.22
N ASP A 182 -15.71 -3.68 6.87
CA ASP A 182 -16.83 -4.40 7.52
C ASP A 182 -17.36 -3.61 8.73
N ALA A 183 -16.51 -2.80 9.36
CA ALA A 183 -16.92 -1.83 10.37
C ALA A 183 -17.58 -0.54 9.80
N GLY A 184 -17.68 -0.41 8.47
CA GLY A 184 -18.28 0.76 7.81
C GLY A 184 -17.38 2.01 7.77
N HIS A 185 -16.07 1.84 7.97
CA HIS A 185 -15.12 2.96 8.11
C HIS A 185 -14.23 3.20 6.90
N LEU A 186 -14.40 2.43 5.80
CA LEU A 186 -13.50 2.46 4.66
C LEU A 186 -13.38 3.84 4.00
N GLU A 187 -14.49 4.55 3.85
CA GLU A 187 -14.47 5.91 3.29
C GLU A 187 -13.65 6.85 4.16
N ALA A 188 -13.93 6.91 5.46
CA ALA A 188 -13.20 7.77 6.40
C ALA A 188 -11.70 7.44 6.44
N TYR A 189 -11.37 6.16 6.39
CA TYR A 189 -9.99 5.67 6.30
C TYR A 189 -9.31 6.13 5.00
N ASN A 190 -9.95 5.98 3.85
CA ASN A 190 -9.41 6.39 2.56
C ASN A 190 -9.11 7.89 2.51
N TYR A 191 -10.00 8.73 3.07
CA TYR A 191 -9.76 10.17 3.20
C TYR A 191 -8.65 10.48 4.19
N TRP A 192 -8.63 9.83 5.37
CA TRP A 192 -7.62 10.06 6.40
C TRP A 192 -6.21 9.73 5.94
N VAL A 193 -6.02 8.61 5.24
CA VAL A 193 -4.69 8.19 4.75
C VAL A 193 -4.10 9.21 3.79
N ARG A 194 -4.89 9.94 3.01
CA ARG A 194 -4.42 10.86 1.95
C ARG A 194 -4.73 12.33 2.23
N ARG A 195 -5.10 12.66 3.46
CA ARG A 195 -5.59 13.98 3.86
C ARG A 195 -4.64 15.13 3.56
N GLU A 196 -3.34 14.91 3.67
CA GLU A 196 -2.34 15.98 3.46
C GLU A 196 -2.15 16.33 1.98
N GLY A 197 -2.52 15.44 1.07
CA GLY A 197 -2.47 15.68 -0.37
C GLY A 197 -3.48 16.73 -0.87
N ASN A 198 -4.60 16.91 -0.14
CA ASN A 198 -5.55 18.00 -0.35
C ASN A 198 -6.26 18.33 0.96
N LYS A 199 -5.62 19.14 1.79
CA LYS A 199 -6.12 19.53 3.12
C LYS A 199 -7.47 20.23 3.07
N THR A 200 -7.69 21.06 2.04
CA THR A 200 -8.96 21.79 1.87
C THR A 200 -10.10 20.81 1.60
N ALA A 201 -9.94 19.90 0.64
CA ALA A 201 -10.95 18.90 0.34
C ALA A 201 -11.21 17.97 1.52
N PHE A 202 -10.15 17.56 2.25
CA PHE A 202 -10.28 16.77 3.46
C PHE A 202 -11.07 17.52 4.56
N GLY A 203 -10.74 18.81 4.79
CA GLY A 203 -11.44 19.64 5.78
C GLY A 203 -12.94 19.82 5.47
N LEU A 204 -13.29 20.03 4.19
CA LEU A 204 -14.67 20.09 3.74
C LEU A 204 -15.38 18.75 3.96
N TRP A 205 -14.76 17.64 3.54
CA TRP A 205 -15.34 16.31 3.75
C TRP A 205 -15.58 16.03 5.24
N VAL A 206 -14.62 16.34 6.13
CA VAL A 206 -14.79 16.17 7.59
C VAL A 206 -15.90 17.04 8.14
N SER A 207 -16.06 18.29 7.64
CA SER A 207 -17.15 19.17 8.05
C SER A 207 -18.51 18.55 7.77
N ASP A 208 -18.68 17.97 6.57
CA ASP A 208 -19.93 17.37 6.13
C ASP A 208 -20.18 15.98 6.73
N ASN A 209 -19.11 15.28 7.14
CA ASN A 209 -19.14 13.91 7.65
C ASN A 209 -18.57 13.78 9.06
N ARG A 210 -18.73 14.81 9.90
CA ARG A 210 -18.10 14.87 11.24
C ARG A 210 -18.35 13.64 12.10
N GLN A 211 -19.59 13.16 12.14
CA GLN A 211 -19.93 11.99 12.94
C GLN A 211 -19.21 10.74 12.41
N LYS A 212 -19.26 10.50 11.10
CA LYS A 212 -18.59 9.38 10.44
C LYS A 212 -17.07 9.38 10.71
N PHE A 213 -16.43 10.55 10.63
CA PHE A 213 -15.01 10.68 10.92
C PHE A 213 -14.67 10.42 12.39
N ASN A 214 -15.47 10.96 13.32
CA ASN A 214 -15.30 10.73 14.74
C ASN A 214 -15.49 9.24 15.12
N ASP A 215 -16.47 8.57 14.53
CA ASP A 215 -16.72 7.15 14.77
C ASP A 215 -15.57 6.29 14.23
N PHE A 216 -15.05 6.64 13.04
CA PHE A 216 -13.82 6.03 12.52
C PHE A 216 -12.63 6.21 13.47
N MET A 217 -12.38 7.43 13.95
CA MET A 217 -11.23 7.70 14.83
C MET A 217 -11.32 6.91 16.15
N LYS A 218 -12.52 6.82 16.76
CA LYS A 218 -12.75 6.00 17.95
C LYS A 218 -12.52 4.51 17.68
N TRP A 219 -13.05 4.01 16.56
CA TRP A 219 -12.84 2.62 16.15
C TRP A 219 -11.35 2.35 15.92
N PHE A 220 -10.67 3.24 15.21
CA PHE A 220 -9.26 3.13 14.86
C PHE A 220 -8.34 3.07 16.09
N GLU A 221 -8.64 3.81 17.16
CA GLU A 221 -7.87 3.77 18.42
C GLU A 221 -7.81 2.37 19.03
N HIS A 222 -8.88 1.57 18.89
CA HIS A 222 -9.00 0.25 19.48
C HIS A 222 -8.69 -0.89 18.50
N ASN A 223 -8.67 -0.60 17.19
CA ASN A 223 -8.52 -1.59 16.12
C ASN A 223 -7.34 -1.26 15.20
N ARG A 224 -6.17 -1.04 15.79
CA ARG A 224 -4.93 -0.76 15.04
C ARG A 224 -4.47 -1.98 14.27
N LEU A 225 -3.87 -1.74 13.10
CA LEU A 225 -3.17 -2.78 12.34
C LEU A 225 -2.15 -3.49 13.24
N LYS A 226 -2.19 -4.82 13.20
CA LYS A 226 -1.20 -5.69 13.83
C LYS A 226 -0.65 -6.63 12.77
N ILE A 227 0.65 -6.61 12.60
CA ILE A 227 1.38 -7.56 11.76
C ILE A 227 2.07 -8.52 12.72
N ALA A 228 1.70 -9.79 12.66
CA ALA A 228 2.27 -10.80 13.55
C ALA A 228 3.76 -10.99 13.28
N ASP A 229 4.52 -11.27 14.34
CA ASP A 229 5.89 -11.76 14.24
C ASP A 229 5.86 -13.15 13.59
N ALA A 230 5.92 -13.22 12.28
CA ALA A 230 6.07 -14.49 11.60
C ALA A 230 7.51 -14.96 11.74
N PRO A 231 7.77 -16.23 12.10
CA PRO A 231 9.11 -16.78 12.03
C PRO A 231 9.55 -16.76 10.56
N ILE A 232 10.54 -15.92 10.26
CA ILE A 232 11.12 -15.84 8.94
C ILE A 232 11.97 -17.11 8.77
N PRO A 233 11.73 -17.91 7.71
CA PRO A 233 12.69 -18.92 7.37
C PRO A 233 14.01 -18.22 7.03
N ILE A 234 15.00 -18.39 7.89
CA ILE A 234 16.38 -18.02 7.60
C ILE A 234 16.84 -18.98 6.51
N SER A 235 16.81 -18.52 5.27
CA SER A 235 17.43 -19.22 4.14
C SER A 235 18.92 -18.93 4.10
#